data_57ae5ea4106a48d46639d4228c373825
#
_entry.id   57ae5ea4106a48d46639d4228c373825
#
_cell.length_a   1.000
_cell.length_b   1.000
_cell.length_c   1.000
_cell.angle_alpha   90.00
_cell.angle_beta   90.00
_cell.angle_gamma   90.00
#
_symmetry.space_group_name_H-M   'P 1'
#
loop_
_entity.id
_entity.type
_entity.pdbx_description
1 polymer ?
#
loop_
_entity_poly.entity_id
_entity_poly.type
_entity_poly.pdbx_seq_one_letter_code
_entity_poly.pdbx_strand_id
1 'polypeptide(L)'
;MFSVRPPRRTICCAVLALLAGCDLAPAYKAPHMLLPDEYQGTGPFEKARPEDQLAHGPWWEMFGDAQLNRLETQLDASNPDLQAAQETYTQARDIVGEARSGLFPQLNARAFVSENKESAHTLFHSGTGPVQQQSNGYGAAATWEPDFWDQIRNNTKQAQANAQGVAAQVASARLSLEIELAGDYMAIYGLDTEHAVYQKAIGLYRNAVDITQMRFNGKIASGLDVARAQTQLSSAQAADTDVEGQRAVLVHAVAALVGENPASFTLPPLSDARIAFPVIPVGVPSTLLQRRPDIAQAERAMAAANAAIGVSRAAYYPNIRLSAAGGFEDTGWALASLPNLLWAVGASAALTLFDGGERRAELERSNSQFAQAGDNYRATVLEAFRQVEDELVLTESLATEASQQEAALQAAVKTQDLSMSLYRDGLDNYLNVTVAQIAALTAETAEVQVQTRRLQAAVALTGALGGGWNATDLPTEDQTVPFNPLDLHTAPADVHAHD
;
A
#
# COMPACT_ATOMS: atom_id res chain seq x y z
N MET A 1 54.71 48.65 9.50
CA MET A 1 54.08 47.35 9.45
C MET A 1 52.78 47.43 10.25
N PHE A 2 51.64 47.74 9.56
CA PHE A 2 50.33 47.89 10.23
C PHE A 2 49.67 46.50 10.22
N SER A 3 49.51 45.90 11.40
CA SER A 3 48.73 44.69 11.64
C SER A 3 47.26 45.07 11.81
N VAL A 4 46.45 45.00 10.74
CA VAL A 4 44.99 45.12 10.81
C VAL A 4 44.43 43.75 11.20
N ARG A 5 44.08 43.55 12.48
CA ARG A 5 43.27 42.40 12.94
C ARG A 5 41.82 42.65 12.51
N PRO A 6 41.21 41.80 11.69
CA PRO A 6 39.79 41.96 11.36
C PRO A 6 38.93 41.74 12.64
N PRO A 7 37.85 42.52 12.86
CA PRO A 7 37.03 42.37 14.01
C PRO A 7 36.34 41.01 14.04
N ARG A 8 36.38 40.32 15.19
CA ARG A 8 35.80 38.98 15.43
C ARG A 8 34.34 38.85 14.95
N ARG A 9 33.59 39.94 14.88
CA ARG A 9 32.21 39.97 14.39
C ARG A 9 32.09 39.76 12.88
N THR A 10 33.03 40.24 12.06
CA THR A 10 33.07 40.03 10.61
C THR A 10 33.41 38.58 10.26
N ILE A 11 34.23 37.92 11.04
CA ILE A 11 34.58 36.49 10.84
C ILE A 11 33.33 35.61 11.15
N CYS A 12 32.58 35.88 12.23
CA CYS A 12 31.36 35.17 12.56
C CYS A 12 30.27 35.36 11.48
N CYS A 13 30.09 36.58 10.95
CA CYS A 13 29.11 36.81 9.85
C CYS A 13 29.53 36.16 8.53
N ALA A 14 30.81 36.12 8.22
CA ALA A 14 31.32 35.43 7.03
C ALA A 14 31.19 33.90 7.15
N VAL A 15 31.40 33.33 8.33
CA VAL A 15 31.18 31.89 8.61
C VAL A 15 29.71 31.56 8.57
N LEU A 16 28.81 32.40 9.08
CA LEU A 16 27.35 32.22 9.00
C LEU A 16 26.82 32.34 7.56
N ALA A 17 27.40 33.24 6.74
CA ALA A 17 27.02 33.37 5.34
C ALA A 17 27.51 32.19 4.47
N LEU A 18 28.60 31.54 4.87
CA LEU A 18 29.11 30.31 4.22
C LEU A 18 28.34 29.06 4.61
N LEU A 19 27.53 29.11 5.69
CA LEU A 19 26.67 28.01 6.12
C LEU A 19 25.27 28.03 5.44
N ALA A 20 24.93 29.09 4.71
CA ALA A 20 23.78 29.11 3.81
C ALA A 20 24.14 28.29 2.55
N GLY A 21 23.96 26.98 2.59
CA GLY A 21 24.26 26.08 1.46
C GLY A 21 23.52 26.50 0.19
N CYS A 22 24.15 26.30 -0.95
CA CYS A 22 23.52 26.48 -2.26
C CYS A 22 22.76 25.21 -2.61
N ASP A 23 21.44 25.19 -2.45
CA ASP A 23 20.63 24.06 -2.93
C ASP A 23 20.75 23.93 -4.45
N LEU A 24 21.36 22.84 -4.90
CA LEU A 24 21.62 22.56 -6.31
C LEU A 24 20.51 21.72 -6.96
N ALA A 25 19.51 21.25 -6.20
CA ALA A 25 18.36 20.61 -6.76
C ALA A 25 17.49 21.63 -7.54
N PRO A 26 16.87 21.22 -8.66
CA PRO A 26 15.87 22.06 -9.30
C PRO A 26 14.70 22.31 -8.35
N ALA A 27 14.07 23.50 -8.42
CA ALA A 27 12.84 23.75 -7.66
C ALA A 27 11.78 22.72 -8.06
N TYR A 28 11.40 21.87 -7.10
CA TYR A 28 10.39 20.85 -7.34
C TYR A 28 9.01 21.47 -7.56
N LYS A 29 8.33 21.02 -8.60
CA LYS A 29 6.92 21.32 -8.85
C LYS A 29 6.22 20.05 -9.31
N ALA A 30 5.15 19.68 -8.65
CA ALA A 30 4.30 18.60 -9.13
C ALA A 30 3.78 18.93 -10.54
N PRO A 31 3.69 17.95 -11.45
CA PRO A 31 3.20 18.16 -12.79
C PRO A 31 1.74 18.65 -12.78
N HIS A 32 1.45 19.70 -13.54
CA HIS A 32 0.08 20.15 -13.73
C HIS A 32 -0.59 19.24 -14.79
N MET A 33 -1.59 18.48 -14.37
CA MET A 33 -2.41 17.68 -15.28
C MET A 33 -3.65 18.50 -15.70
N LEU A 34 -3.95 18.51 -16.99
CA LEU A 34 -5.25 19.02 -17.47
C LEU A 34 -6.28 17.93 -17.19
N LEU A 35 -7.11 18.16 -16.21
CA LEU A 35 -8.19 17.25 -15.80
C LEU A 35 -9.52 17.74 -16.34
N PRO A 36 -10.47 16.84 -16.70
CA PRO A 36 -11.83 17.22 -17.01
C PRO A 36 -12.51 17.82 -15.78
N ASP A 37 -13.49 18.69 -16.00
CA ASP A 37 -14.26 19.31 -14.91
C ASP A 37 -15.28 18.33 -14.29
N GLU A 38 -15.72 17.33 -15.03
CA GLU A 38 -16.73 16.35 -14.63
C GLU A 38 -16.37 14.96 -15.17
N TYR A 39 -16.79 13.89 -14.48
CA TYR A 39 -16.76 12.52 -14.99
C TYR A 39 -17.80 12.34 -16.08
N GLN A 40 -17.56 11.42 -17.04
CA GLN A 40 -18.52 11.13 -18.12
C GLN A 40 -19.67 10.21 -17.67
N GLY A 41 -19.40 9.33 -16.69
CA GLY A 41 -20.40 8.47 -16.10
C GLY A 41 -21.46 9.30 -15.36
N THR A 42 -22.67 9.33 -15.90
CA THR A 42 -23.82 10.07 -15.33
C THR A 42 -24.77 9.17 -14.53
N GLY A 43 -24.25 8.17 -13.82
CA GLY A 43 -25.04 7.25 -12.99
C GLY A 43 -26.07 7.95 -12.10
N PRO A 44 -26.88 7.22 -11.33
CA PRO A 44 -27.90 7.79 -10.45
C PRO A 44 -27.32 8.62 -9.29
N PHE A 45 -26.07 9.04 -9.44
CA PHE A 45 -25.33 9.81 -8.47
C PHE A 45 -25.73 11.28 -8.56
N GLU A 46 -26.12 11.86 -7.44
CA GLU A 46 -26.20 13.31 -7.33
C GLU A 46 -24.81 13.93 -7.52
N LYS A 47 -24.73 15.06 -8.27
CA LYS A 47 -23.47 15.83 -8.32
C LYS A 47 -23.05 16.12 -6.89
N ALA A 48 -21.91 15.56 -6.48
CA ALA A 48 -21.40 15.80 -5.13
C ALA A 48 -21.21 17.30 -4.92
N ARG A 49 -21.83 17.84 -3.90
CA ARG A 49 -21.54 19.18 -3.42
C ARG A 49 -20.17 19.15 -2.74
N PRO A 50 -19.42 20.26 -2.67
CA PRO A 50 -18.13 20.31 -1.97
C PRO A 50 -18.19 19.81 -0.52
N GLU A 51 -19.38 19.72 0.07
CA GLU A 51 -19.64 19.24 1.43
C GLU A 51 -19.90 17.71 1.51
N ASP A 52 -20.21 17.06 0.37
CA ASP A 52 -20.47 15.63 0.28
C ASP A 52 -19.15 14.86 0.12
N GLN A 53 -18.19 15.08 1.02
CA GLN A 53 -16.95 14.29 1.00
C GLN A 53 -17.24 12.91 1.56
N LEU A 54 -16.68 11.86 0.93
CA LEU A 54 -16.51 10.56 1.60
C LEU A 54 -15.90 10.85 2.97
N ALA A 55 -16.54 10.36 4.01
CA ALA A 55 -16.04 10.56 5.37
C ALA A 55 -14.59 10.04 5.44
N HIS A 56 -13.70 10.82 6.05
CA HIS A 56 -12.37 10.33 6.37
C HIS A 56 -12.51 9.15 7.34
N GLY A 57 -11.88 8.03 7.05
CA GLY A 57 -11.88 6.87 7.94
C GLY A 57 -12.68 5.68 7.41
N PRO A 58 -13.45 4.98 8.26
CA PRO A 58 -14.06 3.68 7.96
C PRO A 58 -15.19 3.79 6.92
N TRP A 59 -14.82 3.81 5.64
CA TRP A 59 -15.75 3.94 4.51
C TRP A 59 -16.77 2.82 4.43
N TRP A 60 -16.47 1.63 4.96
CA TRP A 60 -17.35 0.46 4.97
C TRP A 60 -18.58 0.62 5.88
N GLU A 61 -18.57 1.57 6.81
CA GLU A 61 -19.73 1.86 7.67
C GLU A 61 -20.97 2.29 6.87
N MET A 62 -20.77 2.80 5.63
CA MET A 62 -21.87 3.18 4.73
C MET A 62 -22.81 2.01 4.37
N PHE A 63 -22.33 0.77 4.44
CA PHE A 63 -23.13 -0.43 4.20
C PHE A 63 -24.04 -0.80 5.39
N GLY A 64 -23.85 -0.18 6.54
CA GLY A 64 -24.71 -0.35 7.73
C GLY A 64 -24.66 -1.73 8.38
N ASP A 65 -23.62 -2.53 8.09
CA ASP A 65 -23.47 -3.89 8.62
C ASP A 65 -22.43 -3.96 9.74
N ALA A 66 -22.87 -4.36 10.93
CA ALA A 66 -22.01 -4.42 12.13
C ALA A 66 -21.00 -5.57 12.08
N GLN A 67 -21.27 -6.64 11.31
CA GLN A 67 -20.32 -7.73 11.14
C GLN A 67 -19.17 -7.33 10.23
N LEU A 68 -19.48 -6.68 9.11
CA LEU A 68 -18.47 -6.11 8.22
C LEU A 68 -17.58 -5.12 9.00
N ASN A 69 -18.17 -4.20 9.76
CA ASN A 69 -17.41 -3.22 10.55
C ASN A 69 -16.42 -3.88 11.53
N ARG A 70 -16.81 -5.00 12.14
CA ARG A 70 -15.93 -5.76 13.04
C ARG A 70 -14.79 -6.42 12.30
N LEU A 71 -15.07 -7.04 11.15
CA LEU A 71 -14.06 -7.73 10.34
C LEU A 71 -13.03 -6.75 9.80
N GLU A 72 -13.44 -5.59 9.29
CA GLU A 72 -12.56 -4.52 8.82
C GLU A 72 -11.67 -3.98 9.95
N THR A 73 -12.25 -3.74 11.12
CA THR A 73 -11.46 -3.32 12.29
C THR A 73 -10.44 -4.38 12.71
N GLN A 74 -10.80 -5.66 12.59
CA GLN A 74 -9.91 -6.77 12.91
C GLN A 74 -8.80 -6.91 11.86
N LEU A 75 -9.10 -6.74 10.58
CA LEU A 75 -8.10 -6.69 9.50
C LEU A 75 -7.05 -5.64 9.80
N ASP A 76 -7.47 -4.41 10.11
CA ASP A 76 -6.56 -3.31 10.45
C ASP A 76 -5.63 -3.63 11.62
N ALA A 77 -6.11 -4.38 12.60
CA ALA A 77 -5.36 -4.68 13.82
C ALA A 77 -4.43 -5.89 13.67
N SER A 78 -4.79 -6.89 12.86
CA SER A 78 -4.16 -8.21 12.91
C SER A 78 -3.73 -8.79 11.56
N ASN A 79 -3.97 -8.11 10.44
CA ASN A 79 -3.53 -8.60 9.13
C ASN A 79 -1.98 -8.62 9.02
N PRO A 80 -1.36 -9.79 8.74
CA PRO A 80 0.10 -9.90 8.70
C PRO A 80 0.75 -9.11 7.56
N ASP A 81 0.10 -9.01 6.39
CA ASP A 81 0.63 -8.27 5.24
C ASP A 81 0.65 -6.77 5.51
N LEU A 82 -0.40 -6.27 6.19
CA LEU A 82 -0.45 -4.87 6.62
C LEU A 82 0.62 -4.57 7.67
N GLN A 83 0.86 -5.47 8.62
CA GLN A 83 1.95 -5.34 9.60
C GLN A 83 3.32 -5.33 8.92
N ALA A 84 3.56 -6.24 7.95
CA ALA A 84 4.80 -6.26 7.17
C ALA A 84 5.00 -4.96 6.36
N ALA A 85 3.92 -4.39 5.82
CA ALA A 85 3.98 -3.10 5.14
C ALA A 85 4.35 -1.95 6.11
N GLN A 86 3.83 -1.96 7.35
CA GLN A 86 4.19 -0.99 8.38
C GLN A 86 5.67 -1.09 8.78
N GLU A 87 6.22 -2.30 8.90
CA GLU A 87 7.65 -2.50 9.15
C GLU A 87 8.51 -2.00 7.97
N THR A 88 8.01 -2.12 6.74
CA THR A 88 8.68 -1.52 5.56
C THR A 88 8.73 0.01 5.66
N TYR A 89 7.69 0.64 6.18
CA TYR A 89 7.71 2.09 6.47
C TYR A 89 8.70 2.44 7.59
N THR A 90 8.78 1.64 8.64
CA THR A 90 9.77 1.81 9.72
C THR A 90 11.19 1.76 9.16
N GLN A 91 11.52 0.78 8.32
CA GLN A 91 12.81 0.68 7.63
C GLN A 91 13.10 1.93 6.76
N ALA A 92 12.10 2.44 6.04
CA ALA A 92 12.27 3.65 5.23
C ALA A 92 12.58 4.88 6.09
N ARG A 93 12.01 5.00 7.29
CA ARG A 93 12.35 6.05 8.26
C ARG A 93 13.78 5.90 8.78
N ASP A 94 14.24 4.68 9.05
CA ASP A 94 15.61 4.44 9.48
C ASP A 94 16.62 4.86 8.42
N ILE A 95 16.32 4.64 7.13
CA ILE A 95 17.13 5.14 6.01
C ILE A 95 17.19 6.69 6.01
N VAL A 96 16.12 7.38 6.41
CA VAL A 96 16.17 8.84 6.62
C VAL A 96 17.17 9.19 7.72
N GLY A 97 17.16 8.44 8.82
CA GLY A 97 18.14 8.59 9.92
C GLY A 97 19.58 8.39 9.46
N GLU A 98 19.83 7.35 8.65
CA GLU A 98 21.14 7.09 8.04
C GLU A 98 21.58 8.25 7.13
N ALA A 99 20.72 8.71 6.22
CA ALA A 99 21.04 9.83 5.32
C ALA A 99 21.36 11.11 6.11
N ARG A 100 20.56 11.39 7.16
CA ARG A 100 20.74 12.57 8.02
C ARG A 100 22.00 12.51 8.86
N SER A 101 22.49 11.32 9.22
CA SER A 101 23.71 11.14 10.02
C SER A 101 24.92 11.80 9.41
N GLY A 102 24.98 11.90 8.07
CA GLY A 102 26.04 12.58 7.34
C GLY A 102 26.17 14.08 7.64
N LEU A 103 25.12 14.73 8.18
CA LEU A 103 25.16 16.13 8.63
C LEU A 103 26.00 16.34 9.90
N PHE A 104 26.30 15.28 10.64
CA PHE A 104 27.00 15.31 11.92
C PHE A 104 28.42 14.74 11.83
N PRO A 105 29.34 15.20 12.69
CA PRO A 105 30.67 14.61 12.77
C PRO A 105 30.59 13.13 13.19
N GLN A 106 31.38 12.29 12.50
CA GLN A 106 31.61 10.91 12.90
C GLN A 106 32.78 10.83 13.86
N LEU A 107 32.59 10.22 15.02
CA LEU A 107 33.61 10.00 16.03
C LEU A 107 33.96 8.51 16.11
N ASN A 108 35.21 8.18 15.86
CA ASN A 108 35.71 6.83 15.89
C ASN A 108 36.81 6.70 16.97
N ALA A 109 36.72 5.68 17.79
CA ALA A 109 37.79 5.30 18.71
C ALA A 109 38.61 4.13 18.14
N ARG A 110 39.93 4.15 18.34
CA ARG A 110 40.84 3.13 17.85
C ARG A 110 41.83 2.77 18.95
N ALA A 111 42.09 1.48 19.16
CA ALA A 111 43.20 0.98 19.90
C ALA A 111 43.92 -0.07 19.06
N PHE A 112 45.22 -0.09 19.10
CA PHE A 112 46.01 -1.05 18.36
C PHE A 112 47.28 -1.44 19.12
N VAL A 113 47.71 -2.67 18.89
CA VAL A 113 48.99 -3.21 19.30
C VAL A 113 49.61 -3.84 18.07
N SER A 114 50.79 -3.45 17.69
CA SER A 114 51.48 -4.00 16.54
C SER A 114 52.98 -4.19 16.82
N GLU A 115 53.53 -5.23 16.26
CA GLU A 115 54.94 -5.49 16.21
C GLU A 115 55.34 -5.70 14.74
N ASN A 116 56.18 -4.81 14.24
CA ASN A 116 56.56 -4.79 12.83
C ASN A 116 58.06 -5.06 12.71
N LYS A 117 58.44 -5.90 11.76
CA LYS A 117 59.82 -6.11 11.37
C LYS A 117 60.02 -5.65 9.95
N GLU A 118 60.89 -4.65 9.75
CA GLU A 118 61.24 -4.19 8.40
C GLU A 118 62.24 -5.16 7.77
N SER A 119 62.14 -5.34 6.45
CA SER A 119 63.11 -6.07 5.68
C SER A 119 64.43 -5.26 5.58
N ALA A 120 65.56 -5.90 5.86
CA ALA A 120 66.86 -5.28 5.76
C ALA A 120 67.24 -4.84 4.31
N HIS A 121 66.45 -5.27 3.31
CA HIS A 121 66.74 -5.00 1.89
C HIS A 121 65.71 -4.07 1.23
N THR A 122 64.91 -3.29 2.03
CA THR A 122 64.05 -2.26 1.44
C THR A 122 64.81 -1.00 1.10
N LEU A 123 64.38 -0.27 0.02
CA LEU A 123 65.07 0.93 -0.49
C LEU A 123 65.17 2.08 0.51
N PHE A 124 64.34 2.13 1.51
CA PHE A 124 64.30 3.19 2.56
C PHE A 124 64.61 2.67 3.97
N HIS A 125 65.32 1.54 4.06
CA HIS A 125 65.76 1.06 5.33
C HIS A 125 66.79 2.03 5.96
N SER A 126 66.48 2.56 7.15
CA SER A 126 67.41 3.38 7.91
C SER A 126 68.46 2.48 8.56
N GLY A 127 69.69 2.51 8.07
CA GLY A 127 70.81 1.65 8.55
C GLY A 127 71.17 1.83 10.02
N THR A 128 70.50 2.69 10.77
CA THR A 128 70.77 2.99 12.20
C THR A 128 69.56 2.77 13.11
N GLY A 129 68.41 2.36 12.58
CA GLY A 129 67.17 2.12 13.32
C GLY A 129 66.97 0.64 13.70
N PRO A 130 66.08 0.33 14.66
CA PRO A 130 65.73 -1.04 14.99
C PRO A 130 65.00 -1.72 13.83
N VAL A 131 65.40 -2.95 13.48
CA VAL A 131 64.76 -3.78 12.43
C VAL A 131 63.40 -4.27 12.86
N GLN A 132 63.12 -4.30 14.16
CA GLN A 132 61.87 -4.72 14.78
C GLN A 132 61.40 -3.60 15.68
N GLN A 133 60.15 -3.19 15.50
CA GLN A 133 59.52 -2.07 16.18
C GLN A 133 58.13 -2.45 16.67
N GLN A 134 57.88 -2.24 17.93
CA GLN A 134 56.55 -2.31 18.49
C GLN A 134 55.91 -0.92 18.41
N SER A 135 54.61 -0.88 18.13
CA SER A 135 53.81 0.34 18.23
C SER A 135 52.47 -0.02 18.86
N ASN A 136 52.17 0.60 19.97
CA ASN A 136 50.93 0.44 20.73
C ASN A 136 50.28 1.79 20.87
N GLY A 137 48.98 1.86 20.69
CA GLY A 137 48.31 3.15 20.80
C GLY A 137 46.80 3.04 20.97
N TYR A 138 46.23 4.12 21.47
CA TYR A 138 44.81 4.34 21.47
C TYR A 138 44.51 5.82 21.19
N GLY A 139 43.35 6.07 20.60
CA GLY A 139 42.95 7.45 20.28
C GLY A 139 41.54 7.54 19.73
N ALA A 140 41.11 8.75 19.50
CA ALA A 140 39.86 9.06 18.82
C ALA A 140 40.13 9.95 17.63
N ALA A 141 39.32 9.77 16.59
CA ALA A 141 39.34 10.61 15.39
C ALA A 141 37.89 11.05 15.05
N ALA A 142 37.74 12.33 14.81
CA ALA A 142 36.50 12.92 14.29
C ALA A 142 36.70 13.30 12.83
N THR A 143 35.73 12.97 11.99
CA THR A 143 35.65 13.42 10.60
C THR A 143 34.29 14.03 10.33
N TRP A 144 34.26 15.14 9.63
CA TRP A 144 33.03 15.83 9.28
C TRP A 144 33.14 16.47 7.90
N GLU A 145 32.05 16.37 7.11
CA GLU A 145 31.89 17.00 5.83
C GLU A 145 30.81 18.10 5.92
N PRO A 146 31.21 19.38 6.05
CA PRO A 146 30.25 20.48 5.99
C PRO A 146 29.54 20.50 4.62
N ASP A 147 28.22 20.47 4.65
CA ASP A 147 27.38 20.33 3.46
C ASP A 147 27.15 21.69 2.78
N PHE A 148 28.21 22.24 2.14
CA PHE A 148 28.16 23.53 1.46
C PHE A 148 27.34 23.51 0.16
N TRP A 149 27.19 22.33 -0.45
CA TRP A 149 26.55 22.13 -1.74
C TRP A 149 25.22 21.39 -1.62
N ASP A 150 24.70 21.28 -0.42
CA ASP A 150 23.48 20.56 -0.07
C ASP A 150 23.42 19.12 -0.61
N GLN A 151 24.58 18.44 -0.73
CA GLN A 151 24.62 17.06 -1.16
C GLN A 151 23.95 16.14 -0.13
N ILE A 152 24.31 16.28 1.15
CA ILE A 152 23.79 15.46 2.24
C ILE A 152 22.33 15.84 2.52
N ARG A 153 21.99 17.14 2.49
CA ARG A 153 20.60 17.59 2.62
C ARG A 153 19.72 17.09 1.50
N ASN A 154 20.18 17.11 0.24
CA ASN A 154 19.41 16.55 -0.88
C ASN A 154 19.29 15.04 -0.79
N ASN A 155 20.32 14.32 -0.33
CA ASN A 155 20.21 12.89 -0.04
C ASN A 155 19.18 12.61 1.08
N THR A 156 19.14 13.46 2.12
CA THR A 156 18.12 13.39 3.19
C THR A 156 16.72 13.68 2.65
N LYS A 157 16.53 14.73 1.82
CA LYS A 157 15.25 15.04 1.16
C LYS A 157 14.78 13.88 0.27
N GLN A 158 15.71 13.24 -0.46
CA GLN A 158 15.42 12.05 -1.25
C GLN A 158 14.91 10.91 -0.37
N ALA A 159 15.60 10.63 0.73
CA ALA A 159 15.19 9.59 1.67
C ALA A 159 13.84 9.91 2.34
N GLN A 160 13.59 11.17 2.73
CA GLN A 160 12.31 11.63 3.28
C GLN A 160 11.16 11.47 2.28
N ALA A 161 11.34 11.89 1.03
CA ALA A 161 10.34 11.70 -0.02
C ALA A 161 10.07 10.21 -0.28
N ASN A 162 11.10 9.36 -0.26
CA ASN A 162 10.94 7.91 -0.35
C ASN A 162 10.15 7.34 0.85
N ALA A 163 10.44 7.77 2.08
CA ALA A 163 9.70 7.35 3.27
C ALA A 163 8.22 7.77 3.21
N GLN A 164 7.94 8.99 2.74
CA GLN A 164 6.56 9.44 2.46
C GLN A 164 5.89 8.60 1.37
N GLY A 165 6.63 8.22 0.32
CA GLY A 165 6.15 7.31 -0.72
C GLY A 165 5.81 5.92 -0.18
N VAL A 166 6.65 5.37 0.72
CA VAL A 166 6.36 4.10 1.41
C VAL A 166 5.16 4.22 2.34
N ALA A 167 4.99 5.34 3.06
CA ALA A 167 3.78 5.58 3.86
C ALA A 167 2.50 5.58 3.00
N ALA A 168 2.55 6.19 1.81
CA ALA A 168 1.46 6.12 0.84
C ALA A 168 1.24 4.70 0.31
N GLN A 169 2.31 3.92 0.13
CA GLN A 169 2.21 2.50 -0.26
C GLN A 169 1.53 1.66 0.83
N VAL A 170 1.83 1.89 2.11
CA VAL A 170 1.12 1.24 3.24
C VAL A 170 -0.37 1.56 3.20
N ALA A 171 -0.73 2.83 2.99
CA ALA A 171 -2.13 3.23 2.85
C ALA A 171 -2.81 2.58 1.63
N SER A 172 -2.10 2.43 0.51
CA SER A 172 -2.61 1.73 -0.68
C SER A 172 -2.82 0.24 -0.44
N ALA A 173 -1.87 -0.42 0.25
CA ALA A 173 -2.00 -1.83 0.63
C ALA A 173 -3.18 -2.04 1.58
N ARG A 174 -3.34 -1.17 2.59
CA ARG A 174 -4.47 -1.18 3.51
C ARG A 174 -5.79 -1.07 2.77
N LEU A 175 -5.94 -0.05 1.92
CA LEU A 175 -7.16 0.14 1.11
C LEU A 175 -7.45 -1.07 0.23
N SER A 176 -6.44 -1.69 -0.37
CA SER A 176 -6.62 -2.89 -1.20
C SER A 176 -7.15 -4.07 -0.40
N LEU A 177 -6.62 -4.30 0.80
CA LEU A 177 -7.06 -5.38 1.70
C LEU A 177 -8.48 -5.14 2.22
N GLU A 178 -8.84 -3.90 2.57
CA GLU A 178 -10.19 -3.50 2.96
C GLU A 178 -11.20 -3.74 1.83
N ILE A 179 -10.84 -3.38 0.59
CA ILE A 179 -11.70 -3.62 -0.60
C ILE A 179 -11.88 -5.12 -0.84
N GLU A 180 -10.81 -5.91 -0.71
CA GLU A 180 -10.85 -7.36 -0.87
C GLU A 180 -11.77 -7.99 0.19
N LEU A 181 -11.59 -7.63 1.46
CA LEU A 181 -12.45 -8.11 2.55
C LEU A 181 -13.92 -7.76 2.33
N ALA A 182 -14.21 -6.48 2.03
CA ALA A 182 -15.58 -6.05 1.77
C ALA A 182 -16.17 -6.76 0.54
N GLY A 183 -15.39 -6.93 -0.53
CA GLY A 183 -15.79 -7.65 -1.74
C GLY A 183 -16.13 -9.11 -1.49
N ASP A 184 -15.28 -9.82 -0.73
CA ASP A 184 -15.51 -11.21 -0.30
C ASP A 184 -16.73 -11.33 0.62
N TYR A 185 -16.89 -10.37 1.53
CA TYR A 185 -18.05 -10.32 2.41
C TYR A 185 -19.37 -10.16 1.63
N MET A 186 -19.40 -9.28 0.63
CA MET A 186 -20.56 -9.13 -0.26
C MET A 186 -20.81 -10.39 -1.11
N ALA A 187 -19.75 -11.08 -1.54
CA ALA A 187 -19.88 -12.36 -2.23
C ALA A 187 -20.47 -13.45 -1.32
N ILE A 188 -20.01 -13.55 -0.07
CA ILE A 188 -20.58 -14.48 0.94
C ILE A 188 -22.06 -14.18 1.18
N TYR A 189 -22.43 -12.91 1.32
CA TYR A 189 -23.84 -12.50 1.44
C TYR A 189 -24.68 -12.97 0.23
N GLY A 190 -24.14 -12.82 -0.98
CA GLY A 190 -24.77 -13.30 -2.21
C GLY A 190 -24.96 -14.83 -2.18
N LEU A 191 -23.92 -15.58 -1.82
CA LEU A 191 -23.98 -17.06 -1.74
C LEU A 191 -24.94 -17.55 -0.65
N ASP A 192 -24.99 -16.90 0.51
CA ASP A 192 -25.96 -17.22 1.55
C ASP A 192 -27.40 -16.98 1.10
N THR A 193 -27.64 -15.92 0.33
CA THR A 193 -28.93 -15.61 -0.29
C THR A 193 -29.27 -16.64 -1.37
N GLU A 194 -28.31 -17.02 -2.21
CA GLU A 194 -28.49 -18.03 -3.27
C GLU A 194 -28.78 -19.42 -2.66
N HIS A 195 -28.08 -19.78 -1.59
CA HIS A 195 -28.37 -20.99 -0.80
C HIS A 195 -29.85 -21.00 -0.31
N ALA A 196 -30.34 -19.88 0.23
CA ALA A 196 -31.74 -19.79 0.66
C ALA A 196 -32.72 -19.99 -0.53
N VAL A 197 -32.40 -19.47 -1.73
CA VAL A 197 -33.16 -19.71 -2.96
C VAL A 197 -33.19 -21.20 -3.32
N TYR A 198 -32.01 -21.88 -3.31
CA TYR A 198 -31.97 -23.31 -3.58
C TYR A 198 -32.70 -24.12 -2.56
N GLN A 199 -32.62 -23.84 -1.27
CA GLN A 199 -33.37 -24.54 -0.22
C GLN A 199 -34.88 -24.44 -0.41
N LYS A 200 -35.36 -23.24 -0.79
CA LYS A 200 -36.78 -23.04 -1.15
C LYS A 200 -37.17 -23.88 -2.39
N ALA A 201 -36.34 -23.85 -3.44
CA ALA A 201 -36.59 -24.61 -4.67
C ALA A 201 -36.58 -26.15 -4.40
N ILE A 202 -35.61 -26.64 -3.62
CA ILE A 202 -35.53 -28.05 -3.19
C ILE A 202 -36.81 -28.49 -2.47
N GLY A 203 -37.34 -27.63 -1.59
CA GLY A 203 -38.62 -27.87 -0.93
C GLY A 203 -39.79 -28.02 -1.90
N LEU A 204 -39.87 -27.11 -2.89
CA LEU A 204 -40.87 -27.16 -3.97
C LEU A 204 -40.72 -28.39 -4.87
N TYR A 205 -39.49 -28.77 -5.21
CA TYR A 205 -39.21 -29.92 -6.09
C TYR A 205 -39.46 -31.27 -5.35
N ARG A 206 -39.21 -31.36 -4.05
CA ARG A 206 -39.62 -32.53 -3.25
C ARG A 206 -41.14 -32.73 -3.32
N ASN A 207 -41.90 -31.66 -3.10
CA ASN A 207 -43.37 -31.72 -3.22
C ASN A 207 -43.83 -32.13 -4.65
N ALA A 208 -43.12 -31.67 -5.68
CA ALA A 208 -43.39 -32.05 -7.06
C ALA A 208 -43.10 -33.54 -7.34
N VAL A 209 -42.01 -34.08 -6.79
CA VAL A 209 -41.72 -35.53 -6.84
C VAL A 209 -42.83 -36.33 -6.15
N ASP A 210 -43.31 -35.92 -4.98
CA ASP A 210 -44.39 -36.59 -4.25
C ASP A 210 -45.70 -36.58 -5.05
N ILE A 211 -46.08 -35.45 -5.63
CA ILE A 211 -47.27 -35.31 -6.46
C ILE A 211 -47.17 -36.19 -7.72
N THR A 212 -46.04 -36.18 -8.44
CA THR A 212 -45.86 -36.99 -9.65
C THR A 212 -45.87 -38.48 -9.32
N GLN A 213 -45.24 -38.88 -8.20
CA GLN A 213 -45.22 -40.27 -7.72
C GLN A 213 -46.65 -40.78 -7.32
N MET A 214 -47.43 -39.95 -6.63
CA MET A 214 -48.84 -40.28 -6.29
C MET A 214 -49.69 -40.45 -7.56
N ARG A 215 -49.53 -39.57 -8.56
CA ARG A 215 -50.26 -39.67 -9.86
C ARG A 215 -49.80 -40.87 -10.67
N PHE A 216 -48.51 -41.23 -10.64
CA PHE A 216 -48.01 -42.46 -11.29
C PHE A 216 -48.57 -43.70 -10.64
N ASN A 217 -48.60 -43.80 -9.32
CA ASN A 217 -49.19 -44.89 -8.59
C ASN A 217 -50.70 -45.02 -8.88
N GLY A 218 -51.37 -43.89 -9.02
CA GLY A 218 -52.80 -43.79 -9.48
C GLY A 218 -53.03 -44.07 -10.96
N LYS A 219 -51.96 -44.38 -11.75
CA LYS A 219 -52.00 -44.60 -13.17
C LYS A 219 -52.52 -43.37 -14.00
N ILE A 220 -52.34 -42.17 -13.46
CA ILE A 220 -52.79 -40.92 -14.09
C ILE A 220 -51.61 -40.22 -14.78
N ALA A 221 -50.36 -40.42 -14.31
CA ALA A 221 -49.13 -39.84 -14.87
C ALA A 221 -48.16 -40.93 -15.34
N SER A 222 -47.21 -40.56 -16.17
CA SER A 222 -46.13 -41.44 -16.68
C SER A 222 -44.97 -41.54 -15.74
N GLY A 223 -44.18 -42.62 -15.80
CA GLY A 223 -42.88 -42.73 -15.10
C GLY A 223 -41.85 -41.69 -15.58
N LEU A 224 -42.06 -41.14 -16.77
CA LEU A 224 -41.23 -40.05 -17.31
C LEU A 224 -41.41 -38.77 -16.45
N ASP A 225 -42.61 -38.47 -15.98
CA ASP A 225 -42.86 -37.29 -15.15
C ASP A 225 -42.18 -37.39 -13.80
N VAL A 226 -42.19 -38.58 -13.19
CA VAL A 226 -41.44 -38.86 -11.97
C VAL A 226 -39.96 -38.71 -12.17
N ALA A 227 -39.42 -39.26 -13.26
CA ALA A 227 -37.99 -39.14 -13.58
C ALA A 227 -37.54 -37.69 -13.83
N ARG A 228 -38.39 -36.88 -14.47
CA ARG A 228 -38.15 -35.44 -14.65
C ARG A 228 -38.13 -34.67 -13.32
N ALA A 229 -39.13 -34.94 -12.46
CA ALA A 229 -39.18 -34.32 -11.14
C ALA A 229 -37.95 -34.68 -10.29
N GLN A 230 -37.54 -35.94 -10.31
CA GLN A 230 -36.38 -36.43 -9.59
C GLN A 230 -35.08 -35.80 -10.12
N THR A 231 -34.94 -35.66 -11.45
CA THR A 231 -33.80 -34.98 -12.09
C THR A 231 -33.70 -33.54 -11.62
N GLN A 232 -34.84 -32.80 -11.58
CA GLN A 232 -34.88 -31.42 -11.16
C GLN A 232 -34.49 -31.26 -9.69
N LEU A 233 -35.00 -32.13 -8.81
CA LEU A 233 -34.62 -32.15 -7.40
C LEU A 233 -33.13 -32.39 -7.21
N SER A 234 -32.57 -33.42 -7.88
CA SER A 234 -31.17 -33.76 -7.74
C SER A 234 -30.24 -32.69 -8.31
N SER A 235 -30.63 -32.01 -9.40
CA SER A 235 -29.87 -30.89 -9.97
C SER A 235 -29.84 -29.69 -9.03
N ALA A 236 -30.97 -29.36 -8.40
CA ALA A 236 -30.99 -28.25 -7.43
C ALA A 236 -30.18 -28.59 -6.16
N GLN A 237 -30.21 -29.82 -5.67
CA GLN A 237 -29.35 -30.25 -4.56
C GLN A 237 -27.88 -30.19 -4.87
N ALA A 238 -27.47 -30.57 -6.11
CA ALA A 238 -26.09 -30.48 -6.55
C ALA A 238 -25.60 -29.02 -6.62
N ALA A 239 -26.44 -28.12 -7.15
CA ALA A 239 -26.11 -26.70 -7.23
C ALA A 239 -26.01 -26.07 -5.81
N ASP A 240 -26.91 -26.43 -4.92
CA ASP A 240 -26.84 -26.00 -3.52
C ASP A 240 -25.55 -26.40 -2.80
N THR A 241 -25.11 -27.66 -2.99
CA THR A 241 -23.84 -28.13 -2.45
C THR A 241 -22.63 -27.37 -3.02
N ASP A 242 -22.68 -26.98 -4.30
CA ASP A 242 -21.65 -26.17 -4.94
C ASP A 242 -21.57 -24.77 -4.32
N VAL A 243 -22.71 -24.12 -4.08
CA VAL A 243 -22.80 -22.82 -3.39
C VAL A 243 -22.23 -22.88 -1.98
N GLU A 244 -22.53 -23.96 -1.22
CA GLU A 244 -21.93 -24.19 0.11
C GLU A 244 -20.40 -24.31 0.04
N GLY A 245 -19.89 -25.01 -0.99
CA GLY A 245 -18.46 -25.14 -1.24
C GLY A 245 -17.79 -23.80 -1.55
N GLN A 246 -18.37 -23.00 -2.45
CA GLN A 246 -17.88 -21.67 -2.79
C GLN A 246 -17.87 -20.74 -1.56
N ARG A 247 -18.95 -20.77 -0.77
CA ARG A 247 -19.02 -20.03 0.51
C ARG A 247 -17.88 -20.37 1.46
N ALA A 248 -17.62 -21.67 1.65
CA ALA A 248 -16.54 -22.12 2.53
C ALA A 248 -15.17 -21.58 2.08
N VAL A 249 -14.89 -21.57 0.79
CA VAL A 249 -13.64 -21.01 0.24
C VAL A 249 -13.51 -19.52 0.58
N LEU A 250 -14.55 -18.72 0.38
CA LEU A 250 -14.52 -17.28 0.72
C LEU A 250 -14.40 -17.03 2.23
N VAL A 251 -15.05 -17.86 3.06
CA VAL A 251 -14.89 -17.77 4.52
C VAL A 251 -13.43 -18.03 4.94
N HIS A 252 -12.73 -18.95 4.26
CA HIS A 252 -11.30 -19.17 4.49
C HIS A 252 -10.45 -17.96 4.03
N ALA A 253 -10.80 -17.30 2.93
CA ALA A 253 -10.14 -16.08 2.48
C ALA A 253 -10.31 -14.94 3.50
N VAL A 254 -11.52 -14.70 3.96
CA VAL A 254 -11.81 -13.72 5.03
C VAL A 254 -11.03 -14.04 6.31
N ALA A 255 -10.94 -15.31 6.71
CA ALA A 255 -10.15 -15.70 7.87
C ALA A 255 -8.68 -15.31 7.74
N ALA A 256 -8.07 -15.54 6.56
CA ALA A 256 -6.70 -15.14 6.29
C ALA A 256 -6.52 -13.61 6.33
N LEU A 257 -7.47 -12.85 5.75
CA LEU A 257 -7.44 -11.39 5.75
C LEU A 257 -7.51 -10.81 7.17
N VAL A 258 -8.30 -11.39 8.06
CA VAL A 258 -8.41 -10.94 9.46
C VAL A 258 -7.35 -11.55 10.39
N GLY A 259 -6.38 -12.28 9.84
CA GLY A 259 -5.26 -12.85 10.60
C GLY A 259 -5.65 -14.06 11.47
N GLU A 260 -6.75 -14.73 11.16
CA GLU A 260 -7.20 -15.93 11.90
C GLU A 260 -6.89 -17.22 11.12
N ASN A 261 -6.79 -18.34 11.86
CA ASN A 261 -6.60 -19.64 11.23
C ASN A 261 -7.89 -20.09 10.54
N PRO A 262 -7.90 -20.32 9.21
CA PRO A 262 -9.09 -20.75 8.46
C PRO A 262 -9.77 -22.02 9.01
N ALA A 263 -9.01 -22.91 9.65
CA ALA A 263 -9.58 -24.15 10.22
C ALA A 263 -10.45 -23.93 11.48
N SER A 264 -10.29 -22.82 12.17
CA SER A 264 -11.03 -22.49 13.41
C SER A 264 -11.99 -21.31 13.24
N PHE A 265 -11.83 -20.53 12.17
CA PHE A 265 -12.67 -19.37 11.89
C PHE A 265 -14.08 -19.79 11.46
N THR A 266 -15.08 -19.10 11.94
CA THR A 266 -16.48 -19.33 11.55
C THR A 266 -17.18 -18.00 11.32
N LEU A 267 -17.87 -17.90 10.20
CA LEU A 267 -18.74 -16.78 9.88
C LEU A 267 -20.20 -17.26 9.84
N PRO A 268 -21.11 -16.70 10.67
CA PRO A 268 -22.52 -17.08 10.64
C PRO A 268 -23.13 -16.75 9.27
N PRO A 269 -24.23 -17.43 8.87
CA PRO A 269 -24.94 -17.08 7.64
C PRO A 269 -25.42 -15.62 7.64
N LEU A 270 -25.29 -14.96 6.48
CA LEU A 270 -25.63 -13.56 6.29
C LEU A 270 -26.98 -13.34 5.59
N SER A 271 -27.74 -14.41 5.34
CA SER A 271 -29.05 -14.33 4.65
C SER A 271 -30.07 -13.39 5.31
N ASP A 272 -29.94 -13.14 6.60
CA ASP A 272 -30.81 -12.22 7.35
C ASP A 272 -30.18 -10.81 7.49
N ALA A 273 -28.96 -10.61 7.00
CA ALA A 273 -28.29 -9.30 7.02
C ALA A 273 -29.04 -8.30 6.12
N ARG A 274 -29.17 -7.08 6.59
CA ARG A 274 -29.74 -5.98 5.80
C ARG A 274 -28.62 -5.06 5.37
N ILE A 275 -27.95 -5.43 4.30
CA ILE A 275 -26.88 -4.60 3.72
C ILE A 275 -27.54 -3.45 2.95
N ALA A 276 -27.26 -2.23 3.37
CA ALA A 276 -27.75 -1.04 2.69
C ALA A 276 -26.99 -0.82 1.36
N PHE A 277 -27.70 -0.44 0.32
CA PHE A 277 -27.05 0.02 -0.90
C PHE A 277 -26.63 1.49 -0.69
N PRO A 278 -25.31 1.79 -0.61
CA PRO A 278 -24.88 3.13 -0.22
C PRO A 278 -25.07 4.12 -1.37
N VAL A 279 -25.33 5.39 -1.02
CA VAL A 279 -25.17 6.51 -1.93
C VAL A 279 -23.73 7.00 -1.86
N ILE A 280 -22.96 6.78 -2.94
CA ILE A 280 -21.53 7.11 -2.96
C ILE A 280 -21.35 8.50 -3.58
N PRO A 281 -20.82 9.49 -2.83
CA PRO A 281 -20.54 10.81 -3.36
C PRO A 281 -19.28 10.78 -4.22
N VAL A 282 -19.42 10.83 -5.53
CA VAL A 282 -18.32 10.66 -6.49
C VAL A 282 -17.32 11.83 -6.46
N GLY A 283 -17.74 13.03 -6.06
CA GLY A 283 -16.88 14.21 -6.04
C GLY A 283 -16.56 14.77 -7.43
N VAL A 284 -15.55 15.63 -7.50
CA VAL A 284 -15.04 16.17 -8.77
C VAL A 284 -13.70 15.53 -9.13
N PRO A 285 -13.37 15.38 -10.42
CA PRO A 285 -12.15 14.73 -10.87
C PRO A 285 -10.86 15.22 -10.21
N SER A 286 -10.75 16.52 -9.93
CA SER A 286 -9.56 17.11 -9.31
C SER A 286 -9.30 16.64 -7.87
N THR A 287 -10.34 16.21 -7.13
CA THR A 287 -10.18 15.70 -5.76
C THR A 287 -9.52 14.33 -5.70
N LEU A 288 -9.58 13.57 -6.80
CA LEU A 288 -8.96 12.25 -6.89
C LEU A 288 -7.45 12.30 -6.65
N LEU A 289 -6.78 13.37 -7.11
CA LEU A 289 -5.34 13.57 -6.89
C LEU A 289 -4.96 13.68 -5.41
N GLN A 290 -5.91 14.06 -4.55
CA GLN A 290 -5.68 14.25 -3.12
C GLN A 290 -6.16 13.05 -2.28
N ARG A 291 -6.97 12.17 -2.87
CA ARG A 291 -7.64 11.07 -2.16
C ARG A 291 -7.02 9.70 -2.40
N ARG A 292 -6.19 9.55 -3.41
CA ARG A 292 -5.61 8.25 -3.76
C ARG A 292 -4.18 8.13 -3.26
N PRO A 293 -3.89 7.11 -2.45
CA PRO A 293 -2.55 6.90 -1.93
C PRO A 293 -1.54 6.47 -3.01
N ASP A 294 -1.95 5.76 -4.06
CA ASP A 294 -1.08 5.37 -5.19
C ASP A 294 -0.60 6.59 -6.01
N ILE A 295 -1.46 7.58 -6.19
CA ILE A 295 -1.09 8.85 -6.84
C ILE A 295 -0.09 9.62 -5.97
N ALA A 296 -0.33 9.66 -4.65
CA ALA A 296 0.59 10.30 -3.71
C ALA A 296 1.96 9.60 -3.68
N GLN A 297 1.99 8.26 -3.72
CA GLN A 297 3.22 7.48 -3.83
C GLN A 297 4.02 7.87 -5.09
N ALA A 298 3.35 7.92 -6.25
CA ALA A 298 4.00 8.27 -7.51
C ALA A 298 4.54 9.71 -7.51
N GLU A 299 3.81 10.65 -6.89
CA GLU A 299 4.24 12.03 -6.73
C GLU A 299 5.46 12.13 -5.81
N ARG A 300 5.49 11.42 -4.68
CA ARG A 300 6.65 11.37 -3.77
C ARG A 300 7.87 10.74 -4.43
N ALA A 301 7.70 9.70 -5.25
CA ALA A 301 8.78 9.12 -6.04
C ALA A 301 9.40 10.16 -7.00
N MET A 302 8.58 11.02 -7.60
CA MET A 302 9.06 12.12 -8.43
C MET A 302 9.83 13.17 -7.61
N ALA A 303 9.34 13.51 -6.41
CA ALA A 303 10.04 14.42 -5.49
C ALA A 303 11.42 13.86 -5.09
N ALA A 304 11.51 12.55 -4.79
CA ALA A 304 12.75 11.87 -4.49
C ALA A 304 13.75 11.93 -5.67
N ALA A 305 13.28 11.67 -6.89
CA ALA A 305 14.09 11.75 -8.08
C ALA A 305 14.60 13.19 -8.36
N ASN A 306 13.81 14.22 -8.06
CA ASN A 306 14.22 15.60 -8.12
C ASN A 306 15.39 15.92 -7.16
N ALA A 307 15.29 15.43 -5.92
CA ALA A 307 16.35 15.60 -4.92
C ALA A 307 17.64 14.88 -5.35
N ALA A 308 17.55 13.71 -5.99
CA ALA A 308 18.69 12.98 -6.53
C ALA A 308 19.47 13.77 -7.61
N ILE A 309 18.80 14.64 -8.39
CA ILE A 309 19.48 15.56 -9.31
C ILE A 309 20.39 16.52 -8.53
N GLY A 310 19.93 17.01 -7.38
CA GLY A 310 20.74 17.87 -6.50
C GLY A 310 22.00 17.17 -6.01
N VAL A 311 21.89 15.90 -5.60
CA VAL A 311 23.02 15.07 -5.19
C VAL A 311 24.03 14.92 -6.35
N SER A 312 23.57 14.57 -7.55
CA SER A 312 24.44 14.41 -8.73
C SER A 312 25.10 15.72 -9.17
N ARG A 313 24.42 16.87 -9.01
CA ARG A 313 25.00 18.19 -9.29
C ARG A 313 26.07 18.57 -8.27
N ALA A 314 25.89 18.22 -6.99
CA ALA A 314 26.87 18.49 -5.94
C ALA A 314 28.22 17.84 -6.22
N ALA A 315 28.27 16.70 -6.92
CA ALA A 315 29.50 16.01 -7.31
C ALA A 315 30.43 16.82 -8.26
N TYR A 316 29.93 17.91 -8.84
CA TYR A 316 30.74 18.83 -9.67
C TYR A 316 31.52 19.87 -8.84
N TYR A 317 31.28 19.94 -7.54
CA TYR A 317 31.89 20.89 -6.62
C TYR A 317 32.91 20.20 -5.71
N PRO A 318 33.87 20.95 -5.12
CA PRO A 318 34.85 20.37 -4.21
C PRO A 318 34.23 19.78 -2.96
N ASN A 319 34.56 18.53 -2.65
CA ASN A 319 34.27 17.93 -1.34
C ASN A 319 35.20 18.52 -0.30
N ILE A 320 34.66 19.08 0.78
CA ILE A 320 35.43 19.69 1.87
C ILE A 320 35.27 18.81 3.12
N ARG A 321 36.38 18.30 3.63
CA ARG A 321 36.40 17.42 4.79
C ARG A 321 37.25 18.03 5.90
N LEU A 322 36.68 18.10 7.09
CA LEU A 322 37.34 18.47 8.32
C LEU A 322 37.71 17.20 9.09
N SER A 323 38.91 17.18 9.68
CA SER A 323 39.37 16.06 10.50
C SER A 323 40.06 16.55 11.76
N ALA A 324 39.87 15.82 12.86
CA ALA A 324 40.60 16.00 14.11
C ALA A 324 40.90 14.62 14.66
N ALA A 325 42.12 14.42 15.11
CA ALA A 325 42.53 13.17 15.77
C ALA A 325 43.39 13.48 17.00
N GLY A 326 43.26 12.66 18.00
CA GLY A 326 44.12 12.75 19.22
C GLY A 326 44.20 11.40 19.91
N GLY A 327 45.33 11.16 20.54
CA GLY A 327 45.57 9.88 21.22
C GLY A 327 46.97 9.78 21.83
N PHE A 328 47.35 8.60 22.19
CA PHE A 328 48.64 8.25 22.75
C PHE A 328 49.22 7.08 21.96
N GLU A 329 50.51 7.16 21.64
CA GLU A 329 51.24 6.11 20.96
C GLU A 329 52.63 5.95 21.61
N ASP A 330 53.06 4.71 21.84
CA ASP A 330 54.35 4.37 22.46
C ASP A 330 54.89 3.05 21.89
N THR A 331 56.19 2.92 21.85
CA THR A 331 56.86 1.65 21.51
C THR A 331 56.83 0.64 22.67
N GLY A 332 56.39 1.04 23.85
CA GLY A 332 56.14 0.22 25.04
C GLY A 332 54.69 0.34 25.52
N TRP A 333 54.50 0.35 26.83
CA TRP A 333 53.18 0.41 27.47
C TRP A 333 52.94 1.69 28.28
N ALA A 334 53.80 2.70 28.18
CA ALA A 334 53.61 3.99 28.86
C ALA A 334 52.64 4.91 28.14
N LEU A 335 51.48 4.36 27.75
CA LEU A 335 50.51 5.00 26.86
C LEU A 335 49.88 6.29 27.42
N ALA A 336 49.74 6.41 28.77
CA ALA A 336 49.14 7.62 29.37
C ALA A 336 50.17 8.72 29.70
N SER A 337 51.36 8.71 29.10
CA SER A 337 52.42 9.70 29.29
C SER A 337 52.24 10.88 28.32
N LEU A 338 52.33 12.13 28.82
CA LEU A 338 52.26 13.34 28.02
C LEU A 338 53.24 13.40 26.83
N PRO A 339 54.48 12.91 26.91
CA PRO A 339 55.38 12.84 25.76
C PRO A 339 54.86 11.96 24.61
N ASN A 340 53.97 11.03 24.89
CA ASN A 340 53.38 10.10 23.93
C ASN A 340 52.07 10.60 23.36
N LEU A 341 51.60 11.83 23.72
CA LEU A 341 50.42 12.48 23.18
C LEU A 341 50.64 12.87 21.73
N LEU A 342 49.75 12.45 20.88
CA LEU A 342 49.68 12.88 19.48
C LEU A 342 48.33 13.57 19.20
N TRP A 343 48.35 14.57 18.34
CA TRP A 343 47.13 15.18 17.85
C TRP A 343 47.33 15.73 16.45
N ALA A 344 46.26 15.78 15.67
CA ALA A 344 46.24 16.38 14.36
C ALA A 344 44.85 17.02 14.10
N VAL A 345 44.85 18.21 13.52
CA VAL A 345 43.63 18.89 13.05
C VAL A 345 43.88 19.36 11.62
N GLY A 346 42.96 19.09 10.70
CA GLY A 346 43.14 19.42 9.31
C GLY A 346 41.81 19.69 8.61
N ALA A 347 41.94 20.39 7.48
CA ALA A 347 40.90 20.57 6.49
C ALA A 347 41.48 20.18 5.13
N SER A 348 40.70 19.44 4.34
CA SER A 348 41.05 19.07 2.98
C SER A 348 39.92 19.42 2.03
N ALA A 349 40.27 19.83 0.80
CA ALA A 349 39.35 20.03 -0.31
C ALA A 349 39.80 19.17 -1.48
N ALA A 350 38.92 18.38 -2.04
CA ALA A 350 39.20 17.54 -3.20
C ALA A 350 38.17 17.78 -4.28
N LEU A 351 38.67 17.99 -5.53
CA LEU A 351 37.86 18.13 -6.72
C LEU A 351 38.40 17.22 -7.80
N THR A 352 37.58 16.35 -8.35
CA THR A 352 37.97 15.55 -9.50
C THR A 352 37.90 16.41 -10.76
N LEU A 353 39.07 16.61 -11.43
CA LEU A 353 39.15 17.44 -12.64
C LEU A 353 38.79 16.66 -13.91
N PHE A 354 39.09 15.36 -13.93
CA PHE A 354 38.82 14.50 -15.09
C PHE A 354 38.40 13.09 -14.59
N ASP A 355 37.28 12.60 -15.08
CA ASP A 355 36.67 11.31 -14.72
C ASP A 355 36.19 10.52 -15.95
N GLY A 356 36.60 10.88 -17.15
CA GLY A 356 36.17 10.21 -18.37
C GLY A 356 34.67 10.38 -18.69
N GLY A 357 33.98 11.31 -18.01
CA GLY A 357 32.55 11.60 -18.23
C GLY A 357 31.60 10.93 -17.25
N GLU A 358 32.11 10.31 -16.18
CA GLU A 358 31.31 9.61 -15.16
C GLU A 358 30.24 10.53 -14.55
N ARG A 359 30.61 11.69 -13.99
CA ARG A 359 29.67 12.65 -13.36
C ARG A 359 28.63 13.18 -14.34
N ARG A 360 28.99 13.35 -15.63
CA ARG A 360 28.03 13.76 -16.65
C ARG A 360 27.00 12.67 -16.91
N ALA A 361 27.46 11.42 -17.08
CA ALA A 361 26.56 10.30 -17.29
C ALA A 361 25.65 10.08 -16.07
N GLU A 362 26.14 10.28 -14.85
CA GLU A 362 25.37 10.19 -13.61
C GLU A 362 24.30 11.28 -13.53
N LEU A 363 24.62 12.53 -13.86
CA LEU A 363 23.64 13.62 -13.90
C LEU A 363 22.58 13.39 -15.00
N GLU A 364 22.98 12.93 -16.18
CA GLU A 364 22.05 12.59 -17.27
C GLU A 364 21.12 11.43 -16.86
N ARG A 365 21.65 10.42 -16.15
CA ARG A 365 20.85 9.32 -15.55
C ARG A 365 19.82 9.87 -14.57
N SER A 366 20.22 10.75 -13.63
CA SER A 366 19.30 11.33 -12.65
C SER A 366 18.19 12.17 -13.30
N ASN A 367 18.52 12.94 -14.34
CA ASN A 367 17.51 13.66 -15.12
C ASN A 367 16.53 12.71 -15.83
N SER A 368 17.04 11.61 -16.38
CA SER A 368 16.19 10.59 -17.03
C SER A 368 15.29 9.88 -16.01
N GLN A 369 15.79 9.59 -14.81
CA GLN A 369 14.99 9.01 -13.71
C GLN A 369 13.88 9.97 -13.26
N PHE A 370 14.14 11.27 -13.19
CA PHE A 370 13.11 12.26 -12.89
C PHE A 370 12.04 12.32 -13.98
N ALA A 371 12.43 12.31 -15.26
CA ALA A 371 11.48 12.26 -16.38
C ALA A 371 10.63 10.98 -16.34
N GLN A 372 11.27 9.82 -16.09
CA GLN A 372 10.57 8.53 -15.93
C GLN A 372 9.56 8.58 -14.78
N ALA A 373 9.94 9.15 -13.62
CA ALA A 373 9.02 9.29 -12.48
C ALA A 373 7.83 10.19 -12.84
N GLY A 374 8.04 11.25 -13.63
CA GLY A 374 6.97 12.10 -14.15
C GLY A 374 6.00 11.37 -15.08
N ASP A 375 6.51 10.51 -15.97
CA ASP A 375 5.68 9.68 -16.85
C ASP A 375 4.91 8.61 -16.07
N ASN A 376 5.55 7.98 -15.05
CA ASN A 376 4.89 7.04 -14.16
C ASN A 376 3.76 7.72 -13.36
N TYR A 377 3.99 8.92 -12.82
CA TYR A 377 2.93 9.70 -12.16
C TYR A 377 1.75 9.94 -13.09
N ARG A 378 2.01 10.36 -14.34
CA ARG A 378 0.95 10.56 -15.34
C ARG A 378 0.19 9.27 -15.63
N ALA A 379 0.89 8.15 -15.79
CA ALA A 379 0.27 6.84 -16.02
C ALA A 379 -0.63 6.42 -14.86
N THR A 380 -0.17 6.59 -13.60
CA THR A 380 -0.96 6.30 -12.40
C THR A 380 -2.23 7.16 -12.34
N VAL A 381 -2.12 8.45 -12.63
CA VAL A 381 -3.28 9.35 -12.67
C VAL A 381 -4.30 8.92 -13.72
N LEU A 382 -3.85 8.61 -14.95
CA LEU A 382 -4.75 8.16 -16.02
C LEU A 382 -5.43 6.83 -15.68
N GLU A 383 -4.71 5.91 -15.08
CA GLU A 383 -5.26 4.63 -14.62
C GLU A 383 -6.30 4.82 -13.51
N ALA A 384 -6.05 5.73 -12.56
CA ALA A 384 -7.00 6.08 -11.52
C ALA A 384 -8.31 6.64 -12.10
N PHE A 385 -8.23 7.53 -13.10
CA PHE A 385 -9.42 8.04 -13.81
C PHE A 385 -10.16 6.94 -14.54
N ARG A 386 -9.45 6.06 -15.27
CA ARG A 386 -10.03 4.93 -15.95
C ARG A 386 -10.83 4.05 -14.99
N GLN A 387 -10.26 3.71 -13.83
CA GLN A 387 -10.94 2.90 -12.82
C GLN A 387 -12.24 3.54 -12.33
N VAL A 388 -12.24 4.83 -12.03
CA VAL A 388 -13.45 5.53 -11.59
C VAL A 388 -14.52 5.53 -12.69
N GLU A 389 -14.16 5.87 -13.93
CA GLU A 389 -15.09 5.88 -15.06
C GLU A 389 -15.67 4.48 -15.34
N ASP A 390 -14.83 3.44 -15.28
CA ASP A 390 -15.25 2.05 -15.47
C ASP A 390 -16.29 1.64 -14.40
N GLU A 391 -16.03 1.94 -13.13
CA GLU A 391 -16.95 1.60 -12.04
C GLU A 391 -18.25 2.42 -12.06
N LEU A 392 -18.21 3.66 -12.52
CA LEU A 392 -19.41 4.48 -12.70
C LEU A 392 -20.33 3.87 -13.77
N VAL A 393 -19.77 3.53 -14.94
CA VAL A 393 -20.52 2.89 -16.02
C VAL A 393 -21.05 1.51 -15.58
N LEU A 394 -20.24 0.73 -14.87
CA LEU A 394 -20.66 -0.57 -14.36
C LEU A 394 -21.83 -0.45 -13.37
N THR A 395 -21.76 0.48 -12.43
CA THR A 395 -22.81 0.72 -11.44
C THR A 395 -24.13 1.13 -12.10
N GLU A 396 -24.11 2.00 -13.11
CA GLU A 396 -25.30 2.40 -13.87
C GLU A 396 -25.90 1.22 -14.65
N SER A 397 -25.05 0.46 -15.34
CA SER A 397 -25.45 -0.72 -16.10
C SER A 397 -26.11 -1.77 -15.21
N LEU A 398 -25.49 -2.07 -14.05
CA LEU A 398 -26.01 -3.02 -13.08
C LEU A 398 -27.34 -2.56 -12.44
N ALA A 399 -27.53 -1.26 -12.22
CA ALA A 399 -28.80 -0.74 -11.73
C ALA A 399 -29.94 -0.98 -12.74
N THR A 400 -29.66 -0.78 -14.03
CA THR A 400 -30.60 -1.05 -15.13
C THR A 400 -30.87 -2.55 -15.26
N GLU A 401 -29.82 -3.39 -15.23
CA GLU A 401 -29.93 -4.86 -15.27
C GLU A 401 -30.78 -5.39 -14.12
N ALA A 402 -30.57 -4.90 -12.90
CA ALA A 402 -31.35 -5.31 -11.72
C ALA A 402 -32.83 -5.03 -11.88
N SER A 403 -33.22 -3.87 -12.40
CA SER A 403 -34.63 -3.54 -12.68
C SER A 403 -35.28 -4.48 -13.70
N GLN A 404 -34.54 -4.84 -14.74
CA GLN A 404 -35.00 -5.76 -15.78
C GLN A 404 -35.08 -7.20 -15.24
N GLN A 405 -34.11 -7.62 -14.43
CA GLN A 405 -34.07 -8.94 -13.84
C GLN A 405 -35.21 -9.15 -12.82
N GLU A 406 -35.51 -8.14 -12.00
CA GLU A 406 -36.66 -8.16 -11.09
C GLU A 406 -37.98 -8.37 -11.83
N ALA A 407 -38.18 -7.66 -12.95
CA ALA A 407 -39.39 -7.83 -13.80
C ALA A 407 -39.44 -9.24 -14.40
N ALA A 408 -38.30 -9.81 -14.83
CA ALA A 408 -38.23 -11.17 -15.36
C ALA A 408 -38.53 -12.21 -14.26
N LEU A 409 -38.01 -12.02 -13.05
CA LEU A 409 -38.27 -12.86 -11.88
C LEU A 409 -39.77 -12.90 -11.54
N GLN A 410 -40.43 -11.73 -11.46
CA GLN A 410 -41.85 -11.66 -11.16
C GLN A 410 -42.69 -12.42 -12.19
N ALA A 411 -42.35 -12.30 -13.48
CA ALA A 411 -43.03 -13.01 -14.57
C ALA A 411 -42.79 -14.53 -14.51
N ALA A 412 -41.55 -14.95 -14.22
CA ALA A 412 -41.15 -16.35 -14.15
C ALA A 412 -41.83 -17.07 -12.96
N VAL A 413 -41.83 -16.48 -11.74
CA VAL A 413 -42.51 -17.01 -10.56
C VAL A 413 -44.03 -17.16 -10.83
N LYS A 414 -44.67 -16.13 -11.39
CA LYS A 414 -46.09 -16.22 -11.77
C LYS A 414 -46.38 -17.35 -12.76
N THR A 415 -45.47 -17.55 -13.74
CA THR A 415 -45.62 -18.66 -14.72
C THR A 415 -45.49 -20.01 -14.05
N GLN A 416 -44.55 -20.17 -13.10
CA GLN A 416 -44.36 -21.38 -12.31
C GLN A 416 -45.60 -21.73 -11.51
N ASP A 417 -46.20 -20.76 -10.81
CA ASP A 417 -47.39 -20.98 -9.98
C ASP A 417 -48.58 -21.38 -10.81
N LEU A 418 -48.81 -20.70 -11.97
CA LEU A 418 -49.90 -21.03 -12.88
C LEU A 418 -49.71 -22.41 -13.50
N SER A 419 -48.51 -22.77 -13.98
CA SER A 419 -48.23 -24.08 -14.58
C SER A 419 -48.46 -25.22 -13.57
N MET A 420 -47.99 -25.03 -12.32
CA MET A 420 -48.22 -26.01 -11.27
C MET A 420 -49.72 -26.18 -10.92
N SER A 421 -50.49 -25.09 -10.89
CA SER A 421 -51.95 -25.15 -10.67
C SER A 421 -52.64 -25.91 -11.79
N LEU A 422 -52.38 -25.58 -13.06
CA LEU A 422 -52.95 -26.26 -14.22
C LEU A 422 -52.60 -27.75 -14.25
N TYR A 423 -51.37 -28.11 -13.89
CA TYR A 423 -50.99 -29.52 -13.77
C TYR A 423 -51.77 -30.25 -12.67
N ARG A 424 -51.92 -29.64 -11.47
CA ARG A 424 -52.73 -30.20 -10.40
C ARG A 424 -54.17 -30.45 -10.81
N ASP A 425 -54.76 -29.52 -11.57
CA ASP A 425 -56.14 -29.63 -12.08
C ASP A 425 -56.27 -30.59 -13.28
N GLY A 426 -55.15 -31.14 -13.78
CA GLY A 426 -55.14 -32.06 -14.90
C GLY A 426 -55.33 -31.41 -16.26
N LEU A 427 -55.14 -30.09 -16.33
CA LEU A 427 -55.33 -29.27 -17.57
C LEU A 427 -54.02 -29.07 -18.33
N ASP A 428 -52.87 -29.44 -17.79
CA ASP A 428 -51.56 -29.33 -18.41
C ASP A 428 -50.65 -30.53 -18.10
N ASN A 429 -49.55 -30.66 -18.85
CA ASN A 429 -48.57 -31.71 -18.68
C ASN A 429 -47.43 -31.28 -17.79
N TYR A 430 -46.70 -32.24 -17.16
CA TYR A 430 -45.60 -31.97 -16.23
C TYR A 430 -44.37 -31.30 -16.93
N LEU A 431 -44.22 -31.46 -18.26
CA LEU A 431 -43.11 -30.81 -18.99
C LEU A 431 -43.19 -29.27 -18.85
N ASN A 432 -44.40 -28.69 -18.98
CA ASN A 432 -44.57 -27.25 -18.82
C ASN A 432 -44.24 -26.78 -17.40
N VAL A 433 -44.58 -27.55 -16.37
CA VAL A 433 -44.19 -27.29 -14.98
C VAL A 433 -42.68 -27.30 -14.83
N THR A 434 -41.99 -28.31 -15.38
CA THR A 434 -40.52 -28.38 -15.34
C THR A 434 -39.85 -27.19 -16.00
N VAL A 435 -40.31 -26.79 -17.19
CA VAL A 435 -39.79 -25.62 -17.89
C VAL A 435 -40.01 -24.33 -17.09
N ALA A 436 -41.19 -24.15 -16.52
CA ALA A 436 -41.50 -22.98 -15.71
C ALA A 436 -40.69 -22.94 -14.41
N GLN A 437 -40.46 -24.10 -13.74
CA GLN A 437 -39.62 -24.22 -12.56
C GLN A 437 -38.16 -23.90 -12.82
N ILE A 438 -37.60 -24.35 -13.96
CA ILE A 438 -36.22 -24.02 -14.36
C ILE A 438 -36.11 -22.52 -14.62
N ALA A 439 -37.07 -21.93 -15.35
CA ALA A 439 -37.06 -20.51 -15.65
C ALA A 439 -37.17 -19.65 -14.37
N ALA A 440 -38.01 -20.03 -13.41
CA ALA A 440 -38.16 -19.32 -12.15
C ALA A 440 -36.86 -19.39 -11.29
N LEU A 441 -36.28 -20.59 -11.13
CA LEU A 441 -35.03 -20.74 -10.38
C LEU A 441 -33.89 -19.96 -11.04
N THR A 442 -33.75 -20.03 -12.37
CA THR A 442 -32.73 -19.26 -13.10
C THR A 442 -32.93 -17.75 -12.92
N ALA A 443 -34.17 -17.26 -12.94
CA ALA A 443 -34.45 -15.86 -12.73
C ALA A 443 -34.17 -15.43 -11.25
N GLU A 444 -34.50 -16.29 -10.27
CA GLU A 444 -34.25 -16.04 -8.86
C GLU A 444 -32.74 -15.98 -8.54
N THR A 445 -31.95 -16.94 -9.05
CA THR A 445 -30.49 -16.93 -8.88
C THR A 445 -29.81 -15.78 -9.61
N ALA A 446 -30.28 -15.45 -10.83
CA ALA A 446 -29.76 -14.29 -11.58
C ALA A 446 -30.03 -12.96 -10.87
N GLU A 447 -31.19 -12.81 -10.23
CA GLU A 447 -31.50 -11.63 -9.41
C GLU A 447 -30.52 -11.49 -8.23
N VAL A 448 -30.27 -12.57 -7.49
CA VAL A 448 -29.29 -12.57 -6.39
C VAL A 448 -27.91 -12.20 -6.88
N GLN A 449 -27.49 -12.76 -8.01
CA GLN A 449 -26.16 -12.48 -8.60
C GLN A 449 -26.03 -11.03 -9.05
N VAL A 450 -27.06 -10.43 -9.65
CA VAL A 450 -27.05 -9.01 -10.03
C VAL A 450 -26.95 -8.12 -8.80
N GLN A 451 -27.71 -8.39 -7.74
CA GLN A 451 -27.64 -7.60 -6.51
C GLN A 451 -26.28 -7.72 -5.83
N THR A 452 -25.68 -8.93 -5.82
CA THR A 452 -24.32 -9.14 -5.30
C THR A 452 -23.30 -8.33 -6.10
N ARG A 453 -23.34 -8.38 -7.45
CA ARG A 453 -22.45 -7.59 -8.30
C ARG A 453 -22.64 -6.08 -8.09
N ARG A 454 -23.86 -5.61 -7.83
CA ARG A 454 -24.10 -4.20 -7.48
C ARG A 454 -23.41 -3.78 -6.19
N LEU A 455 -23.47 -4.62 -5.14
CA LEU A 455 -22.78 -4.36 -3.88
C LEU A 455 -21.25 -4.36 -4.08
N GLN A 456 -20.72 -5.33 -4.82
CA GLN A 456 -19.29 -5.39 -5.15
C GLN A 456 -18.83 -4.19 -5.97
N ALA A 457 -19.62 -3.74 -6.95
CA ALA A 457 -19.31 -2.53 -7.72
C ALA A 457 -19.31 -1.26 -6.84
N ALA A 458 -20.21 -1.20 -5.83
CA ALA A 458 -20.19 -0.12 -4.85
C ALA A 458 -18.91 -0.11 -4.00
N VAL A 459 -18.43 -1.29 -3.58
CA VAL A 459 -17.13 -1.46 -2.90
C VAL A 459 -15.98 -1.00 -3.81
N ALA A 460 -15.94 -1.49 -5.06
CA ALA A 460 -14.90 -1.18 -6.02
C ALA A 460 -14.87 0.33 -6.37
N LEU A 461 -16.03 0.94 -6.57
CA LEU A 461 -16.12 2.40 -6.80
C LEU A 461 -15.59 3.20 -5.61
N THR A 462 -15.91 2.80 -4.39
CA THR A 462 -15.37 3.46 -3.18
C THR A 462 -13.86 3.36 -3.12
N GLY A 463 -13.31 2.19 -3.43
CA GLY A 463 -11.87 1.98 -3.54
C GLY A 463 -11.23 2.82 -4.65
N ALA A 464 -11.84 2.88 -5.83
CA ALA A 464 -11.37 3.70 -6.95
C ALA A 464 -11.33 5.20 -6.60
N LEU A 465 -12.24 5.65 -5.72
CA LEU A 465 -12.28 7.01 -5.19
C LEU A 465 -11.28 7.28 -4.04
N GLY A 466 -10.58 6.24 -3.57
CA GLY A 466 -9.55 6.35 -2.53
C GLY A 466 -9.97 5.99 -1.10
N GLY A 467 -11.17 5.41 -0.90
CA GLY A 467 -11.59 4.76 0.34
C GLY A 467 -11.56 5.63 1.61
N GLY A 468 -11.66 6.94 1.52
CA GLY A 468 -11.62 7.83 2.70
C GLY A 468 -10.20 8.29 3.11
N TRP A 469 -9.14 7.91 2.40
CA TRP A 469 -7.79 8.43 2.58
C TRP A 469 -7.62 9.83 1.99
N ASN A 470 -6.65 10.60 2.52
CA ASN A 470 -6.31 11.92 2.01
C ASN A 470 -4.80 12.18 2.06
N ALA A 471 -4.27 12.97 1.13
CA ALA A 471 -2.86 13.33 1.07
C ALA A 471 -2.38 14.09 2.34
N THR A 472 -3.29 14.66 3.12
CA THR A 472 -2.98 15.26 4.43
C THR A 472 -2.59 14.22 5.50
N ASP A 473 -2.88 12.95 5.26
CA ASP A 473 -2.54 11.83 6.16
C ASP A 473 -1.07 11.40 5.98
N LEU A 474 -0.40 11.89 4.92
CA LEU A 474 1.03 11.65 4.74
C LEU A 474 1.84 12.27 5.88
N PRO A 475 2.85 11.58 6.38
CA PRO A 475 3.76 12.13 7.37
C PRO A 475 4.52 13.34 6.80
N THR A 476 4.68 14.37 7.61
CA THR A 476 5.53 15.52 7.27
C THR A 476 7.00 15.10 7.22
N GLU A 477 7.87 15.91 6.61
CA GLU A 477 9.31 15.64 6.57
C GLU A 477 9.89 15.38 7.98
N ASP A 478 9.47 16.17 8.99
CA ASP A 478 9.92 16.00 10.37
C ASP A 478 9.44 14.68 10.99
N GLN A 479 8.23 14.22 10.66
CA GLN A 479 7.68 12.96 11.16
C GLN A 479 8.36 11.73 10.54
N THR A 480 9.03 11.87 9.39
CA THR A 480 9.82 10.78 8.80
C THR A 480 11.16 10.58 9.52
N VAL A 481 11.60 11.50 10.37
CA VAL A 481 12.86 11.35 11.11
C VAL A 481 12.66 10.43 12.31
N PRO A 482 13.37 9.29 12.40
CA PRO A 482 13.10 8.28 13.41
C PRO A 482 13.53 8.70 14.84
N PHE A 483 14.63 9.46 14.96
CA PHE A 483 15.20 9.84 16.25
C PHE A 483 16.05 11.11 16.14
N ASN A 484 16.34 11.75 17.29
CA ASN A 484 17.31 12.83 17.38
C ASN A 484 18.74 12.24 17.52
N PRO A 485 19.66 12.47 16.55
CA PRO A 485 21.01 11.90 16.60
C PRO A 485 21.87 12.37 17.78
N LEU A 486 21.44 13.41 18.49
CA LEU A 486 22.10 13.89 19.73
C LEU A 486 21.53 13.22 21.00
N ASP A 487 20.50 12.41 20.87
CA ASP A 487 19.94 11.67 22.00
C ASP A 487 20.66 10.32 22.13
N LEU A 488 21.68 10.28 22.99
CA LEU A 488 22.50 9.10 23.24
C LEU A 488 21.81 8.02 24.09
N HIS A 489 20.56 8.22 24.50
CA HIS A 489 19.85 7.35 25.45
C HIS A 489 18.92 6.35 24.78
N THR A 490 18.76 6.36 23.48
CA THR A 490 18.00 5.33 22.78
C THR A 490 18.90 4.15 22.44
N ALA A 491 19.18 3.29 23.44
CA ALA A 491 19.34 1.88 23.08
C ALA A 491 18.05 1.45 22.36
N PRO A 492 18.12 0.66 21.25
CA PRO A 492 16.91 0.16 20.61
C PRO A 492 16.04 -0.47 21.70
N ALA A 493 14.82 0.02 21.85
CA ALA A 493 13.81 -0.66 22.64
C ALA A 493 13.80 -2.11 22.18
N ASP A 494 13.82 -3.02 23.10
CA ASP A 494 13.86 -4.45 22.83
C ASP A 494 12.94 -4.78 21.66
N VAL A 495 13.53 -5.28 20.58
CA VAL A 495 12.81 -5.81 19.43
C VAL A 495 11.87 -6.84 20.02
N HIS A 496 10.59 -6.62 19.88
CA HIS A 496 9.49 -7.42 20.35
C HIS A 496 9.81 -8.91 20.24
N ALA A 497 10.03 -9.56 21.38
CA ALA A 497 9.86 -10.99 21.49
C ALA A 497 8.37 -11.24 21.26
N HIS A 498 8.00 -11.58 20.05
CA HIS A 498 6.71 -12.20 19.77
C HIS A 498 6.80 -13.64 20.26
N ASP A 499 6.29 -13.90 21.48
CA ASP A 499 5.92 -15.22 21.95
C ASP A 499 4.62 -15.70 21.30
#